data_1d9a7ca51ba960286a2ead642eee1623
#
_entry.id   1d9a7ca51ba960286a2ead642eee1623
#
_cell.length_a   1.000
_cell.length_b   1.000
_cell.length_c   1.000
_cell.angle_alpha   90.00
_cell.angle_beta   90.00
_cell.angle_gamma   90.00
#
_symmetry.space_group_name_H-M   'P 1'
#
loop_
_entity.id
_entity.type
_entity.pdbx_description
1 polymer ?
#
loop_
_entity_poly.entity_id
_entity_poly.type
_entity_poly.pdbx_seq_one_letter_code
_entity_poly.pdbx_strand_id
1 'polypeptide(L)'
;TKHTILHTNDVHSRLDPFPIDGTKYQGLGGVTKRAALIKKIRTEEKNVLLFDCGDIVQGTPYFNMFGGTPEYEMMNAMKYDASTLGNHDFDTGIQKLADLQSLATFPMINCNYDLKNTPMNGLTVPHRVFVKDGLKIGVYGVGIDLKGLVTSKQTGELVYHDPIEMGNAAAAILKHEMKCDLVICISHLGYKYKENKVSDVIMAQNSKDVDIILGGHTHTFLDKPDLIKNKEGELVMINQVGWAGIRLGRLDITFEKGGKNSCVSCDNMWVRN
;
A
#
# COMPACT_ATOMS: atom_id res chain seq x y z
N THR A 1 -17.94 14.54 7.76
CA THR A 1 -17.10 14.66 6.55
C THR A 1 -16.72 13.28 6.04
N LYS A 2 -16.89 13.03 4.74
CA LYS A 2 -16.57 11.78 4.06
C LYS A 2 -15.17 11.87 3.42
N HIS A 3 -14.38 10.82 3.63
CA HIS A 3 -13.07 10.62 2.99
C HIS A 3 -13.06 9.28 2.29
N THR A 4 -12.52 9.25 1.08
CA THR A 4 -12.39 8.03 0.27
C THR A 4 -10.93 7.63 0.17
N ILE A 5 -10.62 6.42 0.61
CA ILE A 5 -9.29 5.82 0.50
C ILE A 5 -9.34 4.76 -0.59
N LEU A 6 -8.52 4.96 -1.63
CA LEU A 6 -8.33 4.01 -2.71
C LEU A 6 -6.98 3.32 -2.55
N HIS A 7 -6.91 2.03 -2.87
CA HIS A 7 -5.63 1.34 -2.80
C HIS A 7 -5.50 0.22 -3.82
N THR A 8 -4.24 -0.04 -4.18
CA THR A 8 -3.80 -1.16 -5.01
C THR A 8 -2.64 -1.88 -4.30
N ASN A 9 -2.39 -3.09 -4.71
CA ASN A 9 -1.22 -3.87 -4.29
C ASN A 9 -0.84 -4.87 -5.36
N ASP A 10 0.44 -5.21 -5.43
CA ASP A 10 0.94 -6.29 -6.29
C ASP A 10 0.49 -6.13 -7.75
N VAL A 11 0.60 -4.93 -8.29
CA VAL A 11 0.21 -4.65 -9.68
C VAL A 11 1.14 -5.35 -10.67
N HIS A 12 2.39 -5.55 -10.28
CA HIS A 12 3.35 -6.40 -11.00
C HIS A 12 3.49 -6.04 -12.48
N SER A 13 3.75 -4.77 -12.78
CA SER A 13 3.94 -4.27 -14.15
C SER A 13 2.77 -4.54 -15.10
N ARG A 14 1.58 -4.86 -14.58
CA ARG A 14 0.40 -5.15 -15.40
C ARG A 14 -0.23 -3.85 -15.91
N LEU A 15 0.27 -3.36 -17.03
CA LEU A 15 -0.26 -2.17 -17.71
C LEU A 15 -1.45 -2.51 -18.62
N ASP A 16 -1.37 -3.66 -19.31
CA ASP A 16 -2.47 -4.15 -20.15
C ASP A 16 -3.51 -4.91 -19.33
N PRO A 17 -4.78 -4.90 -19.73
CA PRO A 17 -5.77 -5.80 -19.17
C PRO A 17 -5.41 -7.25 -19.51
N PHE A 18 -5.97 -8.20 -18.76
CA PHE A 18 -5.91 -9.60 -19.12
C PHE A 18 -6.61 -9.82 -20.45
N PRO A 19 -6.06 -10.66 -21.36
CA PRO A 19 -6.65 -10.88 -22.67
C PRO A 19 -8.01 -11.62 -22.54
N ILE A 20 -8.84 -11.48 -23.58
CA ILE A 20 -10.09 -12.22 -23.70
C ILE A 20 -9.77 -13.62 -24.26
N ASP A 21 -9.48 -14.56 -23.39
CA ASP A 21 -8.96 -15.89 -23.74
C ASP A 21 -9.70 -17.04 -23.03
N GLY A 22 -10.82 -16.73 -22.37
CA GLY A 22 -11.61 -17.71 -21.61
C GLY A 22 -11.06 -18.04 -20.22
N THR A 23 -9.95 -17.42 -19.79
CA THR A 23 -9.40 -17.61 -18.44
C THR A 23 -10.17 -16.83 -17.38
N LYS A 24 -9.92 -17.16 -16.12
CA LYS A 24 -10.62 -16.58 -14.95
C LYS A 24 -10.63 -15.05 -14.91
N TYR A 25 -9.54 -14.41 -15.33
CA TYR A 25 -9.36 -12.96 -15.22
C TYR A 25 -9.52 -12.21 -16.55
N GLN A 26 -10.06 -12.88 -17.58
CA GLN A 26 -10.19 -12.27 -18.90
C GLN A 26 -10.85 -10.89 -18.85
N GLY A 27 -10.27 -9.93 -19.57
CA GLY A 27 -10.77 -8.57 -19.70
C GLY A 27 -10.66 -7.70 -18.45
N LEU A 28 -10.13 -8.22 -17.34
CA LEU A 28 -9.98 -7.49 -16.10
C LEU A 28 -8.64 -6.74 -16.02
N GLY A 29 -8.60 -5.69 -15.23
CA GLY A 29 -7.40 -4.89 -14.99
C GLY A 29 -7.11 -3.91 -16.13
N GLY A 30 -5.82 -3.54 -16.20
CA GLY A 30 -5.32 -2.56 -17.16
C GLY A 30 -5.27 -1.13 -16.61
N VAL A 31 -4.17 -0.44 -16.89
CA VAL A 31 -3.90 0.90 -16.37
C VAL A 31 -4.89 1.95 -16.86
N THR A 32 -5.35 1.83 -18.11
CA THR A 32 -6.30 2.78 -18.71
C THR A 32 -7.65 2.75 -17.99
N LYS A 33 -8.18 1.56 -17.73
CA LYS A 33 -9.45 1.40 -17.02
C LYS A 33 -9.33 1.81 -15.56
N ARG A 34 -8.20 1.48 -14.91
CA ARG A 34 -7.94 1.88 -13.53
C ARG A 34 -7.84 3.40 -13.41
N ALA A 35 -7.13 4.05 -14.31
CA ALA A 35 -7.03 5.50 -14.34
C ALA A 35 -8.40 6.18 -14.57
N ALA A 36 -9.21 5.63 -15.46
CA ALA A 36 -10.57 6.12 -15.70
C ALA A 36 -11.46 5.98 -14.46
N LEU A 37 -11.40 4.84 -13.78
CA LEU A 37 -12.16 4.60 -12.55
C LEU A 37 -11.73 5.55 -11.42
N ILE A 38 -10.43 5.74 -11.21
CA ILE A 38 -9.90 6.69 -10.23
C ILE A 38 -10.36 8.11 -10.55
N LYS A 39 -10.27 8.52 -11.82
CA LYS A 39 -10.72 9.84 -12.27
C LYS A 39 -12.20 10.04 -11.99
N LYS A 40 -13.04 9.05 -12.30
CA LYS A 40 -14.48 9.09 -12.01
C LYS A 40 -14.74 9.29 -10.51
N ILE A 41 -14.09 8.51 -9.66
CA ILE A 41 -14.25 8.62 -8.20
C ILE A 41 -13.85 10.03 -7.73
N ARG A 42 -12.76 10.59 -8.25
CA ARG A 42 -12.31 11.95 -7.91
C ARG A 42 -13.25 13.06 -8.38
N THR A 43 -14.10 12.80 -9.38
CA THR A 43 -15.15 13.76 -9.76
C THR A 43 -16.38 13.68 -8.86
N GLU A 44 -16.64 12.51 -8.29
CA GLU A 44 -17.80 12.25 -7.42
C GLU A 44 -17.50 12.55 -5.94
N GLU A 45 -16.25 12.40 -5.52
CA GLU A 45 -15.82 12.52 -4.13
C GLU A 45 -14.78 13.63 -3.95
N LYS A 46 -14.98 14.45 -2.92
CA LYS A 46 -14.12 15.61 -2.67
C LYS A 46 -12.76 15.24 -2.05
N ASN A 47 -12.76 14.32 -1.12
CA ASN A 47 -11.59 13.99 -0.30
C ASN A 47 -11.12 12.57 -0.63
N VAL A 48 -10.21 12.44 -1.60
CA VAL A 48 -9.70 11.16 -2.07
C VAL A 48 -8.20 11.06 -1.81
N LEU A 49 -7.76 9.94 -1.25
CA LEU A 49 -6.35 9.53 -1.16
C LEU A 49 -6.19 8.19 -1.86
N LEU A 50 -5.07 8.02 -2.57
CA LEU A 50 -4.75 6.84 -3.34
C LEU A 50 -3.37 6.30 -2.94
N PHE A 51 -3.33 5.05 -2.46
CA PHE A 51 -2.12 4.38 -1.98
C PHE A 51 -1.83 3.10 -2.73
N ASP A 52 -0.55 2.72 -2.77
CA ASP A 52 -0.11 1.42 -3.24
C ASP A 52 0.65 0.68 -2.14
N CYS A 53 0.47 -0.63 -2.05
CA CYS A 53 1.04 -1.46 -1.00
C CYS A 53 2.25 -2.31 -1.46
N GLY A 54 2.94 -1.87 -2.51
CA GLY A 54 4.18 -2.49 -2.97
C GLY A 54 4.01 -3.55 -4.05
N ASP A 55 5.13 -4.06 -4.54
CA ASP A 55 5.26 -4.90 -5.73
C ASP A 55 4.66 -4.23 -6.97
N ILE A 56 5.14 -3.02 -7.24
CA ILE A 56 4.75 -2.21 -8.40
C ILE A 56 5.22 -2.88 -9.69
N VAL A 57 6.44 -3.38 -9.67
CA VAL A 57 7.16 -3.88 -10.85
C VAL A 57 7.29 -5.40 -10.83
N GLN A 58 7.76 -5.95 -11.97
CA GLN A 58 8.04 -7.35 -12.23
C GLN A 58 6.77 -8.18 -12.55
N GLY A 59 6.83 -8.94 -13.62
CA GLY A 59 5.82 -9.94 -13.98
C GLY A 59 5.24 -9.81 -15.39
N THR A 60 5.62 -8.78 -16.16
CA THR A 60 5.19 -8.62 -17.57
C THR A 60 6.37 -8.21 -18.45
N PRO A 61 6.22 -8.32 -19.81
CA PRO A 61 7.25 -7.85 -20.74
C PRO A 61 7.65 -6.39 -20.58
N TYR A 62 6.77 -5.53 -20.11
CA TYR A 62 7.08 -4.11 -19.84
C TYR A 62 8.24 -3.97 -18.85
N PHE A 63 8.25 -4.76 -17.80
CA PHE A 63 9.33 -4.76 -16.84
C PHE A 63 10.65 -5.21 -17.46
N ASN A 64 10.63 -6.29 -18.25
CA ASN A 64 11.82 -6.82 -18.92
C ASN A 64 12.41 -5.82 -19.93
N MET A 65 11.56 -5.03 -20.60
CA MET A 65 11.98 -4.06 -21.61
C MET A 65 12.39 -2.71 -21.02
N PHE A 66 11.69 -2.24 -19.99
CA PHE A 66 11.80 -0.86 -19.51
C PHE A 66 12.19 -0.73 -18.03
N GLY A 67 12.32 -1.83 -17.31
CA GLY A 67 12.84 -1.86 -15.94
C GLY A 67 11.98 -1.16 -14.89
N GLY A 68 10.71 -0.84 -15.18
CA GLY A 68 9.77 -0.23 -14.23
C GLY A 68 9.45 1.25 -14.50
N THR A 69 10.11 1.91 -15.44
CA THR A 69 9.85 3.32 -15.75
C THR A 69 8.38 3.59 -16.13
N PRO A 70 7.74 2.82 -17.05
CA PRO A 70 6.34 3.03 -17.39
C PRO A 70 5.40 2.91 -16.19
N GLU A 71 5.66 1.96 -15.29
CA GLU A 71 4.85 1.73 -14.09
C GLU A 71 4.83 2.97 -13.18
N TYR A 72 6.00 3.54 -12.91
CA TYR A 72 6.14 4.77 -12.11
C TYR A 72 5.54 5.99 -12.79
N GLU A 73 5.73 6.14 -14.10
CA GLU A 73 5.12 7.21 -14.88
C GLU A 73 3.59 7.15 -14.86
N MET A 74 3.02 5.95 -14.96
CA MET A 74 1.57 5.75 -14.86
C MET A 74 1.05 6.06 -13.46
N MET A 75 1.77 5.67 -12.41
CA MET A 75 1.42 6.05 -11.04
C MET A 75 1.47 7.56 -10.83
N ASN A 76 2.46 8.25 -11.41
CA ASN A 76 2.52 9.71 -11.40
C ASN A 76 1.30 10.33 -12.10
N ALA A 77 0.94 9.83 -13.28
CA ALA A 77 -0.22 10.31 -14.03
C ALA A 77 -1.54 10.07 -13.29
N MET A 78 -1.69 8.95 -12.60
CA MET A 78 -2.84 8.64 -11.75
C MET A 78 -2.82 9.40 -10.42
N LYS A 79 -1.74 10.13 -10.11
CA LYS A 79 -1.58 10.91 -8.88
C LYS A 79 -1.72 10.07 -7.61
N TYR A 80 -0.96 8.99 -7.52
CA TYR A 80 -0.80 8.27 -6.26
C TYR A 80 -0.27 9.20 -5.18
N ASP A 81 -0.81 9.10 -3.98
CA ASP A 81 -0.40 9.92 -2.84
C ASP A 81 0.80 9.30 -2.09
N ALA A 82 0.92 7.99 -2.09
CA ALA A 82 2.06 7.27 -1.51
C ALA A 82 2.09 5.80 -1.95
N SER A 83 3.26 5.18 -1.79
CA SER A 83 3.46 3.74 -1.90
C SER A 83 4.37 3.24 -0.79
N THR A 84 4.47 1.93 -0.63
CA THR A 84 5.48 1.26 0.18
C THR A 84 6.27 0.25 -0.65
N LEU A 85 7.32 -0.34 -0.07
CA LEU A 85 8.22 -1.25 -0.76
C LEU A 85 7.75 -2.70 -0.62
N GLY A 86 7.57 -3.38 -1.76
CA GLY A 86 7.45 -4.82 -1.84
C GLY A 86 8.80 -5.49 -2.14
N ASN A 87 8.87 -6.80 -2.00
CA ASN A 87 10.09 -7.56 -2.25
C ASN A 87 10.52 -7.52 -3.73
N HIS A 88 9.58 -7.57 -4.66
CA HIS A 88 9.89 -7.49 -6.09
C HIS A 88 10.31 -6.10 -6.56
N ASP A 89 10.09 -5.06 -5.78
CA ASP A 89 10.58 -3.72 -6.09
C ASP A 89 12.12 -3.63 -6.05
N PHE A 90 12.78 -4.63 -5.45
CA PHE A 90 14.24 -4.78 -5.43
C PHE A 90 14.80 -5.66 -6.57
N ASP A 91 13.98 -6.20 -7.44
CA ASP A 91 14.39 -7.24 -8.41
C ASP A 91 15.52 -6.80 -9.37
N THR A 92 15.57 -5.53 -9.73
CA THR A 92 16.65 -4.95 -10.54
C THR A 92 17.79 -4.35 -9.72
N GLY A 93 17.75 -4.53 -8.41
CA GLY A 93 18.73 -3.97 -7.47
C GLY A 93 18.33 -2.60 -6.91
N ILE A 94 18.89 -2.30 -5.76
CA ILE A 94 18.53 -1.11 -4.97
C ILE A 94 18.92 0.22 -5.66
N GLN A 95 19.95 0.21 -6.51
CA GLN A 95 20.31 1.40 -7.30
C GLN A 95 19.21 1.73 -8.32
N LYS A 96 18.72 0.73 -9.04
CA LYS A 96 17.60 0.92 -9.98
C LYS A 96 16.33 1.35 -9.27
N LEU A 97 16.06 0.79 -8.11
CA LEU A 97 14.94 1.23 -7.28
C LEU A 97 15.05 2.72 -6.91
N ALA A 98 16.26 3.16 -6.52
CA ALA A 98 16.52 4.56 -6.24
C ALA A 98 16.30 5.46 -7.48
N ASP A 99 16.74 5.02 -8.64
CA ASP A 99 16.52 5.73 -9.91
C ASP A 99 15.03 5.89 -10.21
N LEU A 100 14.25 4.81 -10.04
CA LEU A 100 12.79 4.83 -10.22
C LEU A 100 12.12 5.76 -9.20
N GLN A 101 12.48 5.67 -7.93
CA GLN A 101 11.92 6.54 -6.90
C GLN A 101 12.23 8.01 -7.15
N SER A 102 13.36 8.33 -7.77
CA SER A 102 13.70 9.69 -8.16
C SER A 102 12.78 10.26 -9.25
N LEU A 103 12.10 9.40 -10.02
CA LEU A 103 11.09 9.81 -11.00
C LEU A 103 9.71 9.98 -10.36
N ALA A 104 9.46 9.37 -9.21
CA ALA A 104 8.15 9.35 -8.57
C ALA A 104 7.76 10.73 -8.03
N THR A 105 6.51 11.12 -8.25
CA THR A 105 5.89 12.33 -7.67
C THR A 105 5.20 12.04 -6.33
N PHE A 106 5.30 10.81 -5.85
CA PHE A 106 4.72 10.34 -4.58
C PHE A 106 5.81 9.83 -3.65
N PRO A 107 5.64 9.99 -2.33
CA PRO A 107 6.59 9.46 -1.35
C PRO A 107 6.54 7.94 -1.27
N MET A 108 7.69 7.33 -1.01
CA MET A 108 7.83 5.95 -0.58
C MET A 108 7.85 5.94 0.95
N ILE A 109 6.87 5.29 1.57
CA ILE A 109 6.70 5.27 3.02
C ILE A 109 7.08 3.89 3.55
N ASN A 110 8.10 3.83 4.39
CA ASN A 110 8.53 2.60 5.05
C ASN A 110 9.27 2.93 6.34
N CYS A 111 8.91 2.29 7.46
CA CYS A 111 9.51 2.57 8.75
C CYS A 111 10.40 1.43 9.30
N ASN A 112 10.42 0.26 8.65
CA ASN A 112 11.16 -0.89 9.19
C ASN A 112 12.36 -1.34 8.33
N TYR A 113 12.63 -0.68 7.22
CA TYR A 113 13.87 -0.85 6.47
C TYR A 113 14.82 0.33 6.75
N ASP A 114 15.98 0.06 7.33
CA ASP A 114 17.05 1.05 7.41
C ASP A 114 17.80 1.08 6.08
N LEU A 115 17.62 2.15 5.34
CA LEU A 115 18.17 2.38 4.01
C LEU A 115 19.33 3.39 4.00
N LYS A 116 19.80 3.78 5.18
CA LYS A 116 20.79 4.86 5.35
C LYS A 116 22.08 4.64 4.55
N ASN A 117 22.59 3.41 4.50
CA ASN A 117 23.83 3.08 3.80
C ASN A 117 23.57 2.50 2.40
N THR A 118 22.52 2.93 1.74
CA THR A 118 22.10 2.46 0.41
C THR A 118 21.82 3.66 -0.50
N PRO A 119 21.71 3.43 -1.83
CA PRO A 119 21.26 4.46 -2.77
C PRO A 119 19.85 5.02 -2.48
N MET A 120 19.04 4.30 -1.71
CA MET A 120 17.70 4.74 -1.28
C MET A 120 17.73 5.72 -0.11
N ASN A 121 18.88 6.04 0.45
CA ASN A 121 18.99 7.00 1.56
C ASN A 121 18.36 8.34 1.18
N GLY A 122 17.43 8.81 2.02
CA GLY A 122 16.71 10.07 1.80
C GLY A 122 15.54 9.97 0.81
N LEU A 123 15.31 8.80 0.19
CA LEU A 123 14.21 8.57 -0.77
C LEU A 123 12.98 7.90 -0.14
N THR A 124 13.05 7.56 1.13
CA THR A 124 11.92 7.05 1.90
C THR A 124 11.65 7.92 3.12
N VAL A 125 10.41 7.92 3.57
CA VAL A 125 10.01 8.52 4.85
C VAL A 125 9.32 7.45 5.70
N PRO A 126 9.48 7.48 7.05
CA PRO A 126 8.85 6.46 7.91
C PRO A 126 7.33 6.57 7.97
N HIS A 127 6.83 7.79 7.88
CA HIS A 127 5.41 8.12 7.91
C HIS A 127 5.16 9.48 7.24
N ARG A 128 3.88 9.73 6.93
CA ARG A 128 3.43 11.03 6.39
C ARG A 128 2.04 11.36 6.90
N VAL A 129 1.74 12.64 7.08
CA VAL A 129 0.41 13.14 7.39
C VAL A 129 -0.19 13.80 6.15
N PHE A 130 -1.40 13.38 5.80
CA PHE A 130 -2.22 13.99 4.76
C PHE A 130 -3.37 14.76 5.41
N VAL A 131 -3.55 16.00 5.03
CA VAL A 131 -4.65 16.82 5.54
C VAL A 131 -5.69 16.99 4.44
N LYS A 132 -6.90 16.55 4.70
CA LYS A 132 -8.04 16.66 3.79
C LYS A 132 -9.26 17.16 4.58
N ASP A 133 -9.80 18.31 4.17
CA ASP A 133 -11.00 18.92 4.78
C ASP A 133 -10.90 19.03 6.31
N GLY A 134 -9.72 19.46 6.78
CA GLY A 134 -9.43 19.66 8.20
C GLY A 134 -9.09 18.40 9.00
N LEU A 135 -9.19 17.20 8.42
CA LEU A 135 -8.83 15.96 9.08
C LEU A 135 -7.39 15.55 8.72
N LYS A 136 -6.68 15.07 9.72
CA LYS A 136 -5.32 14.55 9.60
C LYS A 136 -5.36 13.03 9.48
N ILE A 137 -4.89 12.53 8.33
CA ILE A 137 -4.75 11.11 8.05
C ILE A 137 -3.27 10.78 8.08
N GLY A 138 -2.84 10.06 9.11
CA GLY A 138 -1.46 9.59 9.25
C GLY A 138 -1.27 8.27 8.54
N VAL A 139 -0.17 8.14 7.80
CA VAL A 139 0.17 6.91 7.06
C VAL A 139 1.59 6.50 7.42
N TYR A 140 1.78 5.24 7.80
CA TYR A 140 3.09 4.62 7.89
C TYR A 140 3.13 3.37 7.03
N GLY A 141 4.33 2.86 6.75
CA GLY A 141 4.50 1.70 5.88
C GLY A 141 5.45 0.67 6.47
N VAL A 142 5.18 -0.60 6.21
CA VAL A 142 6.03 -1.72 6.63
C VAL A 142 6.25 -2.70 5.50
N GLY A 143 7.43 -3.32 5.48
CA GLY A 143 7.81 -4.34 4.49
C GLY A 143 8.22 -5.65 5.14
N ILE A 144 8.06 -6.73 4.36
CA ILE A 144 8.39 -8.10 4.73
C ILE A 144 9.90 -8.28 4.88
N ASP A 145 10.31 -9.24 5.73
CA ASP A 145 11.71 -9.69 5.77
C ASP A 145 12.14 -10.21 4.39
N LEU A 146 13.14 -9.56 3.82
CA LEU A 146 13.62 -9.86 2.46
C LEU A 146 14.53 -11.09 2.39
N LYS A 147 14.95 -11.62 3.53
CA LYS A 147 15.79 -12.82 3.59
C LYS A 147 15.08 -14.01 2.94
N GLY A 148 15.74 -14.62 1.97
CA GLY A 148 15.19 -15.73 1.20
C GLY A 148 14.25 -15.35 0.05
N LEU A 149 13.87 -14.07 -0.06
CA LEU A 149 13.05 -13.54 -1.16
C LEU A 149 13.88 -12.73 -2.14
N VAL A 150 14.86 -11.98 -1.65
CA VAL A 150 15.72 -11.09 -2.43
C VAL A 150 17.16 -11.32 -2.00
N THR A 151 18.10 -11.25 -2.94
CA THR A 151 19.50 -11.45 -2.63
C THR A 151 20.13 -10.21 -1.98
N SER A 152 21.20 -10.40 -1.21
CA SER A 152 21.96 -9.29 -0.62
C SER A 152 22.57 -8.36 -1.68
N LYS A 153 22.89 -8.87 -2.86
CA LYS A 153 23.33 -8.06 -4.00
C LYS A 153 22.25 -7.07 -4.44
N GLN A 154 20.98 -7.48 -4.39
CA GLN A 154 19.85 -6.63 -4.79
C GLN A 154 19.46 -5.61 -3.71
N THR A 155 19.60 -5.94 -2.42
CA THR A 155 19.22 -5.07 -1.31
C THR A 155 20.37 -4.20 -0.79
N GLY A 156 21.63 -4.54 -1.12
CA GLY A 156 22.80 -3.85 -0.60
C GLY A 156 22.86 -3.93 0.93
N GLU A 157 23.15 -2.82 1.59
CA GLU A 157 23.30 -2.73 3.05
C GLU A 157 22.01 -2.36 3.77
N LEU A 158 20.86 -2.66 3.18
CA LEU A 158 19.56 -2.52 3.84
C LEU A 158 19.53 -3.38 5.11
N VAL A 159 19.06 -2.79 6.22
CA VAL A 159 18.85 -3.49 7.48
C VAL A 159 17.35 -3.59 7.77
N TYR A 160 16.87 -4.81 7.93
CA TYR A 160 15.50 -5.11 8.31
C TYR A 160 15.32 -4.99 9.83
N HIS A 161 14.27 -4.29 10.24
CA HIS A 161 13.81 -4.22 11.62
C HIS A 161 12.42 -4.83 11.76
N ASP A 162 12.05 -5.22 12.97
CA ASP A 162 10.73 -5.79 13.27
C ASP A 162 9.60 -4.80 12.87
N PRO A 163 8.72 -5.17 11.94
CA PRO A 163 7.66 -4.29 11.49
C PRO A 163 6.60 -3.99 12.55
N ILE A 164 6.40 -4.89 13.53
CA ILE A 164 5.46 -4.66 14.64
C ILE A 164 6.01 -3.58 15.56
N GLU A 165 7.25 -3.71 15.98
CA GLU A 165 7.91 -2.71 16.85
C GLU A 165 7.99 -1.35 16.18
N MET A 166 8.53 -1.31 14.96
CA MET A 166 8.69 -0.05 14.21
C MET A 166 7.35 0.56 13.83
N GLY A 167 6.39 -0.27 13.46
CA GLY A 167 5.04 0.17 13.12
C GLY A 167 4.29 0.76 14.31
N ASN A 168 4.39 0.14 15.48
CA ASN A 168 3.78 0.67 16.70
C ASN A 168 4.41 2.01 17.11
N ALA A 169 5.73 2.17 16.95
CA ALA A 169 6.40 3.45 17.19
C ALA A 169 5.91 4.54 16.23
N ALA A 170 5.80 4.23 14.94
CA ALA A 170 5.30 5.17 13.94
C ALA A 170 3.83 5.56 14.19
N ALA A 171 2.98 4.57 14.50
CA ALA A 171 1.57 4.81 14.82
C ALA A 171 1.40 5.70 16.05
N ALA A 172 2.21 5.49 17.09
CA ALA A 172 2.19 6.32 18.30
C ALA A 172 2.55 7.78 18.02
N ILE A 173 3.56 8.01 17.20
CA ILE A 173 3.95 9.37 16.75
C ILE A 173 2.78 10.02 16.01
N LEU A 174 2.19 9.33 15.05
CA LEU A 174 1.07 9.84 14.26
C LEU A 174 -0.14 10.17 15.13
N LYS A 175 -0.50 9.27 16.04
CA LYS A 175 -1.69 9.43 16.89
C LYS A 175 -1.50 10.46 17.98
N HIS A 176 -0.41 10.40 18.73
CA HIS A 176 -0.23 11.16 19.97
C HIS A 176 0.57 12.46 19.80
N GLU A 177 1.59 12.47 18.95
CA GLU A 177 2.39 13.68 18.72
C GLU A 177 1.81 14.53 17.58
N MET A 178 1.48 13.92 16.46
CA MET A 178 0.94 14.63 15.28
C MET A 178 -0.57 14.82 15.33
N LYS A 179 -1.27 14.18 16.29
CA LYS A 179 -2.71 14.32 16.50
C LYS A 179 -3.54 13.94 15.28
N CYS A 180 -3.17 12.82 14.63
CA CYS A 180 -3.94 12.32 13.49
C CYS A 180 -5.30 11.78 13.94
N ASP A 181 -6.32 12.08 13.14
CA ASP A 181 -7.69 11.61 13.35
C ASP A 181 -7.85 10.16 12.92
N LEU A 182 -7.07 9.72 11.93
CA LEU A 182 -7.03 8.36 11.41
C LEU A 182 -5.56 7.95 11.16
N VAL A 183 -5.21 6.71 11.49
CA VAL A 183 -3.89 6.14 11.23
C VAL A 183 -4.04 4.90 10.35
N ILE A 184 -3.37 4.94 9.19
CA ILE A 184 -3.37 3.87 8.18
C ILE A 184 -1.96 3.31 8.06
N CYS A 185 -1.86 1.99 8.06
CA CYS A 185 -0.64 1.27 7.65
C CYS A 185 -0.79 0.79 6.21
N ILE A 186 0.17 1.13 5.35
CA ILE A 186 0.34 0.47 4.05
C ILE A 186 1.41 -0.61 4.22
N SER A 187 1.04 -1.85 3.98
CA SER A 187 1.83 -3.04 4.36
C SER A 187 2.14 -3.93 3.16
N HIS A 188 3.35 -4.48 3.16
CA HIS A 188 3.71 -5.57 2.25
C HIS A 188 4.15 -6.82 3.03
N LEU A 189 3.47 -7.13 4.14
CA LEU A 189 3.77 -8.31 4.96
C LEU A 189 3.07 -9.57 4.47
N GLY A 190 1.93 -9.44 3.86
CA GLY A 190 0.99 -10.51 3.59
C GLY A 190 -0.16 -10.54 4.59
N TYR A 191 -1.32 -11.03 4.14
CA TYR A 191 -2.54 -11.04 4.96
C TYR A 191 -2.40 -11.97 6.17
N LYS A 192 -2.20 -13.27 5.94
CA LYS A 192 -1.97 -14.29 6.99
C LYS A 192 -1.28 -15.52 6.40
N TYR A 193 -0.63 -16.29 7.26
CA TYR A 193 0.08 -17.52 6.90
C TYR A 193 -0.35 -18.67 7.79
N LYS A 194 -0.16 -19.91 7.31
CA LYS A 194 -0.32 -21.12 8.14
C LYS A 194 0.81 -21.23 9.18
N GLU A 195 2.00 -20.80 8.79
CA GLU A 195 3.18 -20.76 9.67
C GLU A 195 3.09 -19.57 10.65
N ASN A 196 3.81 -19.67 11.76
CA ASN A 196 3.96 -18.55 12.70
C ASN A 196 4.93 -17.51 12.14
N LYS A 197 4.46 -16.75 11.18
CA LYS A 197 5.19 -15.71 10.45
C LYS A 197 4.46 -14.39 10.56
N VAL A 198 5.21 -13.29 10.66
CA VAL A 198 4.62 -11.95 10.73
C VAL A 198 3.73 -11.69 9.51
N SER A 199 2.51 -11.27 9.77
CA SER A 199 1.47 -10.99 8.78
C SER A 199 0.67 -9.78 9.22
N ASP A 200 -0.23 -9.29 8.37
CA ASP A 200 -1.14 -8.20 8.72
C ASP A 200 -2.03 -8.59 9.91
N VAL A 201 -2.51 -9.82 9.97
CA VAL A 201 -3.34 -10.32 11.10
C VAL A 201 -2.54 -10.30 12.39
N ILE A 202 -1.32 -10.85 12.39
CA ILE A 202 -0.46 -10.87 13.59
C ILE A 202 -0.06 -9.44 14.00
N MET A 203 0.26 -8.59 13.03
CA MET A 203 0.57 -7.19 13.30
C MET A 203 -0.62 -6.47 13.92
N ALA A 204 -1.83 -6.65 13.40
CA ALA A 204 -3.04 -6.07 13.95
C ALA A 204 -3.28 -6.49 15.40
N GLN A 205 -3.14 -7.79 15.71
CA GLN A 205 -3.31 -8.34 17.05
C GLN A 205 -2.31 -7.74 18.06
N ASN A 206 -1.12 -7.37 17.60
CA ASN A 206 -0.03 -6.81 18.42
C ASN A 206 0.11 -5.30 18.26
N SER A 207 -0.85 -4.65 17.63
CA SER A 207 -0.81 -3.22 17.35
C SER A 207 -1.49 -2.38 18.42
N LYS A 208 -1.17 -1.10 18.35
CA LYS A 208 -1.81 -0.02 19.07
C LYS A 208 -1.81 1.22 18.19
N ASP A 209 -2.88 1.99 18.24
CA ASP A 209 -3.00 3.29 17.55
C ASP A 209 -3.19 3.24 16.02
N VAL A 210 -3.16 2.08 15.38
CA VAL A 210 -3.50 1.93 13.97
C VAL A 210 -4.97 1.54 13.80
N ASP A 211 -5.64 2.17 12.84
CA ASP A 211 -7.07 1.95 12.58
C ASP A 211 -7.29 1.00 11.39
N ILE A 212 -6.48 1.16 10.33
CA ILE A 212 -6.63 0.44 9.06
C ILE A 212 -5.27 -0.06 8.58
N ILE A 213 -5.23 -1.30 8.13
CA ILE A 213 -4.08 -1.91 7.44
C ILE A 213 -4.51 -2.23 6.02
N LEU A 214 -3.83 -1.63 5.04
CA LEU A 214 -3.96 -1.96 3.62
C LEU A 214 -2.78 -2.85 3.26
N GLY A 215 -3.05 -4.05 2.75
CA GLY A 215 -2.02 -5.08 2.60
C GLY A 215 -1.68 -5.47 1.17
N GLY A 216 -0.70 -6.35 1.06
CA GLY A 216 -0.18 -6.90 -0.19
C GLY A 216 0.56 -8.23 0.01
N HIS A 217 1.42 -8.58 -0.91
CA HIS A 217 2.31 -9.74 -0.94
C HIS A 217 1.63 -11.09 -1.17
N THR A 218 0.59 -11.42 -0.44
CA THR A 218 -0.09 -12.73 -0.55
C THR A 218 -1.12 -12.80 -1.66
N HIS A 219 -1.30 -11.72 -2.43
CA HIS A 219 -2.28 -11.61 -3.52
C HIS A 219 -3.70 -12.00 -3.08
N THR A 220 -4.05 -11.65 -1.85
CA THR A 220 -5.34 -12.06 -1.25
C THR A 220 -6.47 -11.18 -1.73
N PHE A 221 -7.51 -11.80 -2.31
CA PHE A 221 -8.76 -11.12 -2.63
C PHE A 221 -9.70 -11.18 -1.44
N LEU A 222 -9.81 -10.09 -0.69
CA LEU A 222 -10.83 -9.97 0.35
C LEU A 222 -12.09 -9.36 -0.25
N ASP A 223 -13.22 -10.06 -0.16
CA ASP A 223 -14.50 -9.52 -0.61
C ASP A 223 -15.02 -8.44 0.33
N LYS A 224 -14.66 -8.56 1.60
CA LYS A 224 -14.90 -7.56 2.64
C LYS A 224 -13.71 -7.50 3.59
N PRO A 225 -13.48 -6.36 4.26
CA PRO A 225 -12.40 -6.24 5.22
C PRO A 225 -12.52 -7.23 6.36
N ASP A 226 -11.37 -7.64 6.89
CA ASP A 226 -11.28 -8.41 8.11
C ASP A 226 -11.12 -7.47 9.31
N LEU A 227 -11.82 -7.75 10.40
CA LEU A 227 -11.78 -6.94 11.62
C LEU A 227 -11.09 -7.74 12.73
N ILE A 228 -9.95 -7.24 13.18
CA ILE A 228 -9.10 -7.88 14.17
C ILE A 228 -9.01 -7.01 15.42
N LYS A 229 -9.15 -7.60 16.59
CA LYS A 229 -8.91 -6.91 17.87
C LYS A 229 -7.42 -6.73 18.13
N ASN A 230 -7.03 -5.51 18.46
CA ASN A 230 -5.67 -5.19 18.86
C ASN A 230 -5.43 -5.49 20.36
N LYS A 231 -4.25 -5.09 20.87
CA LYS A 231 -3.88 -5.29 22.28
C LYS A 231 -4.85 -4.65 23.29
N GLU A 232 -5.55 -3.62 22.90
CA GLU A 232 -6.48 -2.87 23.75
C GLU A 232 -7.95 -3.25 23.51
N GLY A 233 -8.18 -4.28 22.67
CA GLY A 233 -9.52 -4.76 22.34
C GLY A 233 -10.25 -3.89 21.29
N GLU A 234 -9.56 -2.93 20.70
CA GLU A 234 -10.11 -2.09 19.63
C GLU A 234 -10.00 -2.81 18.29
N LEU A 235 -10.95 -2.54 17.39
CA LEU A 235 -10.96 -3.16 16.07
C LEU A 235 -9.99 -2.45 15.12
N VAL A 236 -9.18 -3.27 14.43
CA VAL A 236 -8.34 -2.86 13.31
C VAL A 236 -8.89 -3.49 12.04
N MET A 237 -9.12 -2.67 11.02
CA MET A 237 -9.60 -3.13 9.72
C MET A 237 -8.44 -3.51 8.81
N ILE A 238 -8.48 -4.72 8.24
CA ILE A 238 -7.50 -5.19 7.24
C ILE A 238 -8.21 -5.33 5.90
N ASN A 239 -7.63 -4.77 4.83
CA ASN A 239 -8.11 -4.97 3.47
C ASN A 239 -6.96 -5.28 2.52
N GLN A 240 -7.19 -6.13 1.54
CA GLN A 240 -6.26 -6.45 0.46
C GLN A 240 -7.04 -6.77 -0.81
N VAL A 241 -6.54 -6.38 -1.99
CA VAL A 241 -7.28 -6.43 -3.25
C VAL A 241 -6.61 -7.29 -4.33
N GLY A 242 -6.07 -8.41 -3.91
CA GLY A 242 -5.54 -9.43 -4.82
C GLY A 242 -4.22 -9.05 -5.47
N TRP A 243 -4.20 -8.91 -6.78
CA TRP A 243 -3.00 -8.61 -7.56
C TRP A 243 -3.32 -8.09 -8.96
N ALA A 244 -2.30 -7.69 -9.70
CA ALA A 244 -2.35 -7.33 -11.13
C ALA A 244 -3.32 -6.18 -11.47
N GLY A 245 -3.74 -5.39 -10.49
CA GLY A 245 -4.68 -4.30 -10.74
C GLY A 245 -6.10 -4.77 -11.14
N ILE A 246 -6.44 -6.02 -10.84
CA ILE A 246 -7.75 -6.61 -11.13
C ILE A 246 -8.85 -5.91 -10.37
N ARG A 247 -8.59 -5.52 -9.12
CA ARG A 247 -9.48 -4.72 -8.28
C ARG A 247 -8.84 -3.42 -7.83
N LEU A 248 -9.66 -2.43 -7.58
CA LEU A 248 -9.31 -1.20 -6.86
C LEU A 248 -10.03 -1.23 -5.51
N GLY A 249 -9.28 -1.20 -4.43
CA GLY A 249 -9.83 -1.11 -3.08
C GLY A 249 -10.41 0.26 -2.83
N ARG A 250 -11.61 0.32 -2.24
CA ARG A 250 -12.25 1.57 -1.85
C ARG A 250 -12.82 1.47 -0.45
N LEU A 251 -12.37 2.36 0.42
CA LEU A 251 -12.92 2.57 1.76
C LEU A 251 -13.49 3.98 1.84
N ASP A 252 -14.77 4.10 2.12
CA ASP A 252 -15.42 5.38 2.39
C ASP A 252 -15.57 5.53 3.90
N ILE A 253 -14.92 6.54 4.46
CA ILE A 253 -14.86 6.77 5.90
C ILE A 253 -15.60 8.06 6.21
N THR A 254 -16.64 7.97 7.02
CA THR A 254 -17.42 9.10 7.47
C THR A 254 -17.08 9.41 8.92
N PHE A 255 -16.59 10.63 9.16
CA PHE A 255 -16.30 11.13 10.50
C PHE A 255 -17.47 11.96 10.99
N GLU A 256 -17.95 11.69 12.21
CA GLU A 256 -18.89 12.55 12.90
C GLU A 256 -18.20 13.80 13.47
N LYS A 257 -18.97 14.87 13.67
CA LYS A 257 -18.45 16.08 14.32
C LYS A 257 -17.95 15.74 15.72
N GLY A 258 -16.63 15.84 15.93
CA GLY A 258 -15.97 15.47 17.18
C GLY A 258 -15.03 14.26 17.08
N GLY A 259 -14.92 13.62 15.92
CA GLY A 259 -13.81 12.75 15.54
C GLY A 259 -13.74 11.35 16.16
N LYS A 260 -14.73 10.89 16.95
CA LYS A 260 -14.62 9.61 17.67
C LYS A 260 -15.33 8.42 17.02
N ASN A 261 -16.31 8.65 16.17
CA ASN A 261 -17.06 7.57 15.51
C ASN A 261 -16.95 7.69 14.00
N SER A 262 -16.21 6.80 13.41
CA SER A 262 -16.15 6.67 11.95
C SER A 262 -16.98 5.46 11.52
N CYS A 263 -17.83 5.66 10.53
CA CYS A 263 -18.44 4.57 9.79
C CYS A 263 -17.60 4.31 8.56
N VAL A 264 -17.21 3.04 8.34
CA VAL A 264 -16.41 2.63 7.17
C VAL A 264 -17.25 1.71 6.32
N SER A 265 -17.41 2.06 5.05
CA SER A 265 -17.90 1.14 4.03
C SER A 265 -16.76 0.73 3.10
N CYS A 266 -16.81 -0.50 2.58
CA CYS A 266 -15.80 -1.04 1.68
C CYS A 266 -16.46 -1.54 0.39
N ASP A 267 -15.84 -1.18 -0.73
CA ASP A 267 -16.16 -1.76 -2.05
C ASP A 267 -14.84 -2.06 -2.78
N ASN A 268 -14.48 -3.33 -2.86
CA ASN A 268 -13.32 -3.77 -3.63
C ASN A 268 -13.73 -3.95 -5.09
N MET A 269 -13.65 -2.86 -5.84
CA MET A 269 -14.23 -2.68 -7.18
C MET A 269 -13.45 -3.47 -8.23
N TRP A 270 -14.17 -4.14 -9.13
CA TRP A 270 -13.56 -4.72 -10.32
C TRP A 270 -13.11 -3.62 -11.29
N VAL A 271 -11.87 -3.75 -11.78
CA VAL A 271 -11.36 -2.89 -12.86
C VAL A 271 -11.71 -3.55 -14.19
N ARG A 272 -12.79 -3.10 -14.80
CA ARG A 272 -13.37 -3.63 -16.06
C ARG A 272 -14.21 -2.57 -16.78
N ASN A 273 -14.66 -2.90 -18.00
CA ASN A 273 -15.65 -2.09 -18.73
C ASN A 273 -17.01 -2.07 -18.01
#